data_4a3c84b7699f69af6b4146013e2cf118
#
_entry.id   4a3c84b7699f69af6b4146013e2cf118
#
_cell.length_a   1.000
_cell.length_b   1.000
_cell.length_c   1.000
_cell.angle_alpha   90.00
_cell.angle_beta   90.00
_cell.angle_gamma   90.00
#
_symmetry.space_group_name_H-M   'P 1'
#
loop_
_entity.id
_entity.type
_entity.pdbx_description
1 polymer ?
#
loop_
_entity_poly.entity_id
_entity_poly.type
_entity_poly.pdbx_seq_one_letter_code
_entity_poly.pdbx_strand_id
1 'polypeptide(L)'
;MKRYIIPMGLMVLLLVGVIAGCSDDDSTTPNPEPAGSGHLKLNLIDSVGPYDEVNIEVIEVTVHADSDDSTSGWFVISDDTLAVNLLEYTNGNVAILADSSLASGHYTQVRLLLTDNNTVVVNGEIHPLEIPSGSTSGLKLNHPFTIEEGITYSATLDFDAERSIHMTGNGVYKMNPVIRLVVDATSGSIFGNVDPVESRAMVMTVVGDDTVSTYADTLTGDFRLMALPAGLYDVEIAATVGTYRDTMLAAVQAVAGGETDLGIIVLEEIE
;
A
#
# COMPACT_ATOMS: atom_id res chain seq x y z
N MET A 1 -3.82 -68.25 69.40
CA MET A 1 -2.77 -67.61 70.18
C MET A 1 -1.74 -67.03 69.26
N LYS A 2 -1.69 -65.74 69.13
CA LYS A 2 -0.54 -64.84 68.98
C LYS A 2 -1.06 -63.47 68.48
N ARG A 3 -0.98 -62.52 69.38
CA ARG A 3 -1.29 -61.09 69.12
C ARG A 3 -0.19 -60.45 68.31
N TYR A 4 -0.57 -59.64 67.35
CA TYR A 4 0.35 -58.69 66.72
C TYR A 4 -0.17 -57.28 66.89
N ILE A 5 0.70 -56.47 67.47
CA ILE A 5 0.53 -55.07 67.78
C ILE A 5 0.82 -54.22 66.52
N ILE A 6 -0.07 -53.30 66.22
CA ILE A 6 0.09 -52.31 65.12
C ILE A 6 0.66 -51.04 65.77
N PRO A 7 1.77 -50.46 65.28
CA PRO A 7 2.17 -49.15 65.73
C PRO A 7 1.47 -48.06 64.85
N MET A 8 0.93 -47.10 65.57
CA MET A 8 0.28 -45.88 65.06
C MET A 8 1.34 -44.92 64.50
N GLY A 9 1.36 -44.78 63.21
CA GLY A 9 2.21 -43.78 62.47
C GLY A 9 1.54 -42.43 62.40
N LEU A 10 2.22 -41.43 62.88
CA LEU A 10 1.87 -40.03 62.97
C LEU A 10 1.81 -39.42 61.52
N MET A 11 0.63 -39.01 61.14
CA MET A 11 0.42 -38.30 59.82
C MET A 11 0.61 -36.78 60.03
N VAL A 12 1.75 -36.25 59.59
CA VAL A 12 2.02 -34.84 59.60
C VAL A 12 1.35 -34.22 58.31
N LEU A 13 0.30 -33.45 58.56
CA LEU A 13 -0.39 -32.68 57.50
C LEU A 13 0.41 -31.43 57.23
N LEU A 14 1.12 -31.40 56.08
CA LEU A 14 1.80 -30.22 55.59
C LEU A 14 0.79 -29.39 54.78
N LEU A 15 0.33 -28.27 55.33
CA LEU A 15 -0.50 -27.29 54.69
C LEU A 15 0.40 -26.44 53.75
N VAL A 16 0.36 -26.70 52.45
CA VAL A 16 0.98 -25.84 51.45
C VAL A 16 -0.02 -24.74 51.09
N GLY A 17 0.22 -23.56 51.59
CA GLY A 17 -0.52 -22.35 51.18
C GLY A 17 -0.25 -22.02 49.70
N VAL A 18 -1.28 -22.09 48.89
CA VAL A 18 -1.25 -21.57 47.49
C VAL A 18 -1.43 -20.06 47.61
N ILE A 19 -0.35 -19.34 47.39
CA ILE A 19 -0.41 -17.87 47.11
C ILE A 19 -0.88 -17.74 45.69
N ALA A 20 -2.13 -17.33 45.47
CA ALA A 20 -2.61 -16.88 44.19
C ALA A 20 -1.97 -15.50 43.89
N GLY A 21 -0.86 -15.48 43.22
CA GLY A 21 -0.32 -14.29 42.57
C GLY A 21 -1.05 -14.10 41.25
N CYS A 22 -1.95 -13.10 41.20
CA CYS A 22 -2.33 -12.52 39.91
C CYS A 22 -1.10 -11.76 39.39
N SER A 23 -0.41 -12.31 38.45
CA SER A 23 0.46 -11.57 37.55
C SER A 23 -0.38 -11.25 36.31
N ASP A 24 -0.72 -9.97 36.15
CA ASP A 24 -1.13 -9.42 34.85
C ASP A 24 0.08 -9.51 33.94
N ASP A 25 0.28 -10.67 33.32
CA ASP A 25 1.16 -10.82 32.17
C ASP A 25 0.36 -10.39 30.93
N ASP A 26 0.41 -9.09 30.64
CA ASP A 26 0.11 -8.54 29.31
C ASP A 26 1.28 -8.88 28.36
N SER A 27 1.56 -10.16 28.24
CA SER A 27 2.42 -10.70 27.19
C SER A 27 1.51 -10.99 25.99
N THR A 28 1.37 -10.01 25.12
CA THR A 28 1.01 -10.25 23.70
C THR A 28 2.14 -11.11 23.12
N THR A 29 2.10 -12.42 23.39
CA THR A 29 2.90 -13.35 22.59
C THR A 29 2.38 -13.26 21.17
N PRO A 30 3.22 -12.94 20.18
CA PRO A 30 2.83 -13.02 18.77
C PRO A 30 2.26 -14.41 18.54
N ASN A 31 1.06 -14.48 17.95
CA ASN A 31 0.48 -15.77 17.57
C ASN A 31 1.54 -16.45 16.67
N PRO A 32 1.99 -17.70 16.95
CA PRO A 32 3.00 -18.34 16.14
C PRO A 32 2.48 -18.44 14.71
N GLU A 33 3.27 -17.95 13.76
CA GLU A 33 2.97 -18.08 12.35
C GLU A 33 2.75 -19.55 11.99
N PRO A 34 1.78 -19.86 11.13
CA PRO A 34 1.57 -21.24 10.69
C PRO A 34 2.84 -21.74 9.97
N ALA A 35 3.22 -23.00 10.26
CA ALA A 35 4.37 -23.61 9.60
C ALA A 35 4.18 -23.57 8.07
N GLY A 36 5.22 -23.14 7.35
CA GLY A 36 5.15 -22.93 5.90
C GLY A 36 4.43 -21.62 5.51
N SER A 37 4.58 -20.56 6.31
CA SER A 37 4.08 -19.23 5.99
C SER A 37 5.22 -18.26 5.62
N GLY A 38 4.88 -17.28 4.80
CA GLY A 38 5.65 -16.07 4.58
C GLY A 38 4.83 -14.84 4.92
N HIS A 39 5.28 -13.68 4.52
CA HIS A 39 4.66 -12.41 4.86
C HIS A 39 4.32 -11.62 3.60
N LEU A 40 3.13 -11.02 3.57
CA LEU A 40 2.71 -10.09 2.51
C LEU A 40 2.58 -8.68 3.08
N LYS A 41 3.35 -7.75 2.53
CA LYS A 41 3.19 -6.32 2.76
C LYS A 41 2.67 -5.68 1.50
N LEU A 42 1.49 -5.04 1.59
CA LEU A 42 0.84 -4.38 0.47
C LEU A 42 0.69 -2.90 0.76
N ASN A 43 1.35 -2.09 -0.05
CA ASN A 43 1.33 -0.63 0.02
C ASN A 43 0.39 -0.05 -1.03
N LEU A 44 0.00 1.22 -0.83
CA LEU A 44 -0.74 2.01 -1.81
C LEU A 44 -0.06 3.36 -1.98
N ILE A 45 0.10 3.76 -3.24
CA ILE A 45 0.50 5.09 -3.69
C ILE A 45 -0.47 5.58 -4.76
N ASP A 46 -0.39 6.85 -5.13
CA ASP A 46 -1.15 7.43 -6.24
C ASP A 46 -0.24 8.27 -7.15
N SER A 47 -0.69 8.45 -8.37
CA SER A 47 -0.19 9.48 -9.28
C SER A 47 -1.01 10.75 -9.11
N VAL A 48 -0.40 11.90 -9.38
CA VAL A 48 -1.10 13.19 -9.26
C VAL A 48 -2.25 13.32 -10.26
N GLY A 49 -3.29 14.05 -9.88
CA GLY A 49 -4.48 14.29 -10.69
C GLY A 49 -5.02 15.71 -10.51
N PRO A 50 -5.96 16.14 -11.38
CA PRO A 50 -6.52 17.49 -11.39
C PRO A 50 -7.62 17.70 -10.32
N TYR A 51 -7.59 16.96 -9.24
CA TYR A 51 -8.56 16.99 -8.14
C TYR A 51 -7.94 17.61 -6.90
N ASP A 52 -8.77 18.18 -6.01
CA ASP A 52 -8.31 18.67 -4.72
C ASP A 52 -8.14 17.51 -3.72
N GLU A 53 -9.07 16.53 -3.76
CA GLU A 53 -9.02 15.30 -2.98
C GLU A 53 -9.72 14.15 -3.72
N VAL A 54 -9.27 12.93 -3.49
CA VAL A 54 -9.91 11.68 -3.90
C VAL A 54 -9.98 10.76 -2.70
N ASN A 55 -11.13 10.75 -2.04
CA ASN A 55 -11.32 10.00 -0.81
C ASN A 55 -11.97 8.64 -1.09
N ILE A 56 -11.30 7.56 -0.74
CA ILE A 56 -11.82 6.20 -0.78
C ILE A 56 -11.76 5.54 0.60
N GLU A 57 -12.68 4.62 0.83
CA GLU A 57 -12.74 3.85 2.08
C GLU A 57 -12.69 2.36 1.76
N VAL A 58 -11.54 1.73 2.07
CA VAL A 58 -11.29 0.29 1.92
C VAL A 58 -11.67 -0.39 3.23
N ILE A 59 -12.51 -1.42 3.17
CA ILE A 59 -12.99 -2.16 4.36
C ILE A 59 -12.46 -3.59 4.43
N GLU A 60 -11.94 -4.12 3.35
CA GLU A 60 -11.38 -5.46 3.32
C GLU A 60 -10.36 -5.57 2.19
N VAL A 61 -9.25 -6.24 2.47
CA VAL A 61 -8.27 -6.66 1.46
C VAL A 61 -8.18 -8.18 1.49
N THR A 62 -8.37 -8.80 0.33
CA THR A 62 -8.29 -10.25 0.19
C THR A 62 -7.36 -10.66 -0.94
N VAL A 63 -6.80 -11.87 -0.84
CA VAL A 63 -6.01 -12.50 -1.89
C VAL A 63 -6.63 -13.83 -2.28
N HIS A 64 -6.48 -14.22 -3.54
CA HIS A 64 -6.99 -15.49 -4.06
C HIS A 64 -5.84 -16.46 -4.26
N ALA A 65 -5.86 -17.59 -3.54
CA ALA A 65 -4.91 -18.67 -3.76
C ALA A 65 -5.32 -19.52 -4.97
N ASP A 66 -4.32 -19.97 -5.72
CA ASP A 66 -4.48 -20.99 -6.76
C ASP A 66 -4.65 -22.34 -6.07
N SER A 67 -5.89 -22.78 -5.88
CA SER A 67 -6.21 -24.07 -5.28
C SER A 67 -7.10 -24.87 -6.20
N ASP A 68 -6.78 -26.15 -6.39
CA ASP A 68 -7.60 -27.11 -7.11
C ASP A 68 -8.93 -27.43 -6.39
N ASP A 69 -9.12 -26.89 -5.19
CA ASP A 69 -10.30 -27.13 -4.36
C ASP A 69 -11.32 -26.02 -4.54
N SER A 70 -12.55 -26.38 -4.88
CA SER A 70 -13.68 -25.50 -5.22
C SER A 70 -14.24 -24.65 -4.07
N THR A 71 -13.66 -24.73 -2.88
CA THR A 71 -13.97 -23.86 -1.74
C THR A 71 -13.18 -22.56 -1.86
N SER A 72 -13.88 -21.47 -2.09
CA SER A 72 -13.38 -20.12 -2.34
C SER A 72 -11.94 -19.89 -1.86
N GLY A 73 -10.97 -19.87 -2.78
CA GLY A 73 -9.56 -19.60 -2.50
C GLY A 73 -9.25 -18.16 -2.07
N TRP A 74 -10.24 -17.41 -1.54
CA TRP A 74 -10.09 -16.06 -1.03
C TRP A 74 -9.75 -16.08 0.45
N PHE A 75 -8.67 -15.36 0.79
CA PHE A 75 -8.19 -15.18 2.16
C PHE A 75 -8.18 -13.69 2.50
N VAL A 76 -8.78 -13.32 3.64
CA VAL A 76 -8.72 -11.96 4.16
C VAL A 76 -7.32 -11.72 4.72
N ILE A 77 -6.69 -10.63 4.29
CA ILE A 77 -5.37 -10.20 4.76
C ILE A 77 -5.43 -8.87 5.53
N SER A 78 -6.54 -8.14 5.40
CA SER A 78 -6.89 -7.00 6.24
C SER A 78 -8.40 -6.83 6.23
N ASP A 79 -9.01 -6.64 7.40
CA ASP A 79 -10.40 -6.26 7.62
C ASP A 79 -10.51 -4.94 8.40
N ASP A 80 -9.40 -4.24 8.54
CA ASP A 80 -9.36 -2.90 9.08
C ASP A 80 -9.88 -1.88 8.06
N THR A 81 -10.78 -1.02 8.50
CA THR A 81 -11.27 0.07 7.65
C THR A 81 -10.20 1.14 7.51
N LEU A 82 -9.80 1.40 6.27
CA LEU A 82 -8.83 2.42 5.90
C LEU A 82 -9.50 3.47 5.01
N ALA A 83 -9.72 4.67 5.56
CA ALA A 83 -10.16 5.84 4.80
C ALA A 83 -8.93 6.66 4.40
N VAL A 84 -8.76 6.89 3.12
CA VAL A 84 -7.59 7.60 2.56
C VAL A 84 -8.00 8.64 1.52
N ASN A 85 -7.30 9.76 1.52
CA ASN A 85 -7.22 10.65 0.37
C ASN A 85 -6.04 10.17 -0.49
N LEU A 86 -6.32 9.62 -1.66
CA LEU A 86 -5.30 9.05 -2.55
C LEU A 86 -4.18 10.04 -2.87
N LEU A 87 -4.52 11.31 -3.10
CA LEU A 87 -3.56 12.35 -3.48
C LEU A 87 -2.52 12.69 -2.39
N GLU A 88 -2.72 12.25 -1.16
CA GLU A 88 -1.72 12.38 -0.08
C GLU A 88 -0.60 11.34 -0.17
N TYR A 89 -0.80 10.28 -0.97
CA TYR A 89 0.14 9.17 -1.09
C TYR A 89 0.97 9.25 -2.37
N THR A 90 1.46 10.44 -2.63
CA THR A 90 2.42 10.78 -3.70
C THR A 90 3.75 11.20 -3.08
N ASN A 91 4.75 11.44 -3.90
CA ASN A 91 6.02 12.04 -3.51
C ASN A 91 6.74 11.36 -2.33
N GLY A 92 6.72 10.02 -2.27
CA GLY A 92 7.37 9.25 -1.21
C GLY A 92 6.45 8.81 -0.08
N ASN A 93 5.24 9.37 0.03
CA ASN A 93 4.25 8.93 1.00
C ASN A 93 3.57 7.65 0.56
N VAL A 94 3.33 6.74 1.51
CA VAL A 94 2.78 5.41 1.25
C VAL A 94 1.72 5.09 2.30
N ALA A 95 0.54 4.60 1.88
CA ALA A 95 -0.41 3.96 2.80
C ALA A 95 -0.14 2.46 2.87
N ILE A 96 -0.33 1.86 4.04
CA ILE A 96 -0.26 0.41 4.22
C ILE A 96 -1.68 -0.14 4.13
N LEU A 97 -1.96 -0.95 3.10
CA LEU A 97 -3.24 -1.64 2.91
C LEU A 97 -3.32 -2.94 3.68
N ALA A 98 -2.22 -3.67 3.75
CA ALA A 98 -2.11 -4.92 4.50
C ALA A 98 -0.66 -5.19 4.87
N ASP A 99 -0.48 -5.82 6.04
CA ASP A 99 0.80 -6.34 6.54
C ASP A 99 0.49 -7.63 7.32
N SER A 100 0.51 -8.78 6.63
CA SER A 100 -0.09 -10.02 7.13
C SER A 100 0.70 -11.27 6.74
N SER A 101 0.68 -12.27 7.62
CA SER A 101 1.19 -13.60 7.31
C SER A 101 0.25 -14.39 6.41
N LEU A 102 0.80 -15.04 5.40
CA LEU A 102 0.09 -15.90 4.48
C LEU A 102 0.75 -17.28 4.39
N ALA A 103 -0.05 -18.32 4.18
CA ALA A 103 0.49 -19.63 3.86
C ALA A 103 1.37 -19.58 2.61
N SER A 104 2.48 -20.34 2.60
CA SER A 104 3.31 -20.47 1.41
C SER A 104 2.49 -21.08 0.27
N GLY A 105 2.60 -20.48 -0.92
CA GLY A 105 1.81 -20.91 -2.06
C GLY A 105 1.72 -19.86 -3.17
N HIS A 106 1.00 -20.22 -4.22
CA HIS A 106 0.75 -19.37 -5.36
C HIS A 106 -0.58 -18.65 -5.23
N TYR A 107 -0.58 -17.33 -5.41
CA TYR A 107 -1.75 -16.45 -5.38
C TYR A 107 -1.92 -15.80 -6.74
N THR A 108 -3.16 -15.58 -7.16
CA THR A 108 -3.47 -15.12 -8.52
C THR A 108 -4.05 -13.72 -8.57
N GLN A 109 -4.67 -13.28 -7.49
CA GLN A 109 -5.40 -12.00 -7.46
C GLN A 109 -5.30 -11.33 -6.08
N VAL A 110 -5.38 -10.01 -6.10
CA VAL A 110 -5.66 -9.16 -4.92
C VAL A 110 -7.02 -8.51 -5.14
N ARG A 111 -7.81 -8.36 -4.09
CA ARG A 111 -9.11 -7.69 -4.15
C ARG A 111 -9.24 -6.68 -3.02
N LEU A 112 -9.67 -5.47 -3.36
CA LEU A 112 -10.01 -4.40 -2.43
C LEU A 112 -11.53 -4.26 -2.41
N LEU A 113 -12.15 -4.42 -1.24
CA LEU A 113 -13.56 -4.12 -1.03
C LEU A 113 -13.68 -2.71 -0.45
N LEU A 114 -14.46 -1.87 -1.10
CA LEU A 114 -14.68 -0.49 -0.70
C LEU A 114 -16.08 -0.30 -0.14
N THR A 115 -16.31 0.79 0.60
CA THR A 115 -17.67 1.26 0.92
C THR A 115 -18.29 2.04 -0.24
N ASP A 116 -19.52 2.52 -0.03
CA ASP A 116 -20.18 3.49 -0.94
C ASP A 116 -19.90 4.95 -0.53
N ASN A 117 -19.07 5.19 0.51
CA ASN A 117 -18.78 6.53 1.06
C ASN A 117 -17.57 7.20 0.39
N ASN A 118 -17.40 6.98 -0.92
CA ASN A 118 -16.27 7.57 -1.63
C ASN A 118 -16.64 8.95 -2.18
N THR A 119 -15.68 9.88 -2.19
CA THR A 119 -15.90 11.25 -2.66
C THR A 119 -14.73 11.76 -3.49
N VAL A 120 -15.00 12.73 -4.35
CA VAL A 120 -13.98 13.54 -5.02
C VAL A 120 -14.25 15.01 -4.73
N VAL A 121 -13.19 15.78 -4.47
CA VAL A 121 -13.28 17.22 -4.27
C VAL A 121 -12.73 17.91 -5.51
N VAL A 122 -13.54 18.83 -6.06
CA VAL A 122 -13.18 19.56 -7.28
C VAL A 122 -13.51 21.05 -7.08
N ASN A 123 -12.50 21.91 -7.16
CA ASN A 123 -12.61 23.35 -6.90
C ASN A 123 -13.25 23.65 -5.54
N GLY A 124 -12.94 22.86 -4.50
CA GLY A 124 -13.47 23.01 -3.15
C GLY A 124 -14.88 22.46 -2.95
N GLU A 125 -15.52 21.85 -3.96
CA GLU A 125 -16.84 21.24 -3.86
C GLU A 125 -16.72 19.71 -3.74
N ILE A 126 -17.41 19.14 -2.74
CA ILE A 126 -17.43 17.69 -2.48
C ILE A 126 -18.51 17.04 -3.35
N HIS A 127 -18.15 16.04 -4.13
CA HIS A 127 -19.04 15.25 -4.94
C HIS A 127 -18.97 13.76 -4.56
N PRO A 128 -20.12 13.05 -4.58
CA PRO A 128 -20.09 11.59 -4.46
C PRO A 128 -19.28 10.96 -5.62
N LEU A 129 -18.47 9.96 -5.31
CA LEU A 129 -17.69 9.20 -6.28
C LEU A 129 -18.24 7.78 -6.37
N GLU A 130 -18.96 7.47 -7.46
CA GLU A 130 -19.47 6.13 -7.69
C GLU A 130 -18.35 5.21 -8.21
N ILE A 131 -18.11 4.12 -7.50
CA ILE A 131 -17.15 3.08 -7.91
C ILE A 131 -17.93 1.82 -8.26
N PRO A 132 -18.19 1.54 -9.55
CA PRO A 132 -18.95 0.35 -9.95
C PRO A 132 -18.35 -0.92 -9.37
N SER A 133 -19.18 -1.72 -8.69
CA SER A 133 -18.79 -2.95 -8.02
C SER A 133 -17.80 -2.81 -6.86
N GLY A 134 -17.38 -1.61 -6.46
CA GLY A 134 -16.45 -1.39 -5.36
C GLY A 134 -16.94 -2.01 -4.05
N SER A 135 -18.21 -1.78 -3.69
CA SER A 135 -18.84 -2.27 -2.45
C SER A 135 -19.47 -3.67 -2.58
N THR A 136 -19.58 -4.24 -3.78
CA THR A 136 -20.23 -5.55 -3.98
C THR A 136 -19.25 -6.68 -4.27
N SER A 137 -18.49 -6.57 -5.36
CA SER A 137 -17.51 -7.60 -5.76
C SER A 137 -16.06 -7.20 -5.49
N GLY A 138 -15.85 -5.96 -5.09
CA GLY A 138 -14.52 -5.37 -4.90
C GLY A 138 -13.76 -5.11 -6.19
N LEU A 139 -12.69 -4.34 -6.08
CA LEU A 139 -11.74 -4.10 -7.16
C LEU A 139 -10.78 -5.28 -7.24
N LYS A 140 -10.76 -6.00 -8.34
CA LYS A 140 -9.93 -7.18 -8.54
C LYS A 140 -8.73 -6.86 -9.41
N LEU A 141 -7.56 -7.14 -8.88
CA LEU A 141 -6.26 -7.00 -9.54
C LEU A 141 -5.74 -8.38 -9.87
N ASN A 142 -5.65 -8.71 -11.17
CA ASN A 142 -5.07 -9.95 -11.63
C ASN A 142 -3.55 -9.82 -11.66
N HIS A 143 -2.89 -10.25 -10.61
CA HIS A 143 -1.44 -10.24 -10.51
C HIS A 143 -0.97 -11.49 -9.77
N PRO A 144 -0.43 -12.48 -10.48
CA PRO A 144 0.09 -13.69 -9.84
C PRO A 144 1.36 -13.41 -9.05
N PHE A 145 1.45 -13.97 -7.83
CA PHE A 145 2.64 -13.91 -6.98
C PHE A 145 2.79 -15.18 -6.14
N THR A 146 3.97 -15.41 -5.61
CA THR A 146 4.25 -16.57 -4.75
C THR A 146 4.74 -16.11 -3.39
N ILE A 147 4.15 -16.64 -2.34
CA ILE A 147 4.63 -16.50 -0.97
C ILE A 147 5.54 -17.68 -0.66
N GLU A 148 6.77 -17.41 -0.30
CA GLU A 148 7.76 -18.38 0.14
C GLU A 148 7.88 -18.38 1.66
N GLU A 149 8.17 -19.56 2.26
CA GLU A 149 8.33 -19.70 3.70
C GLU A 149 9.44 -18.79 4.24
N GLY A 150 9.11 -18.00 5.26
CA GLY A 150 10.04 -17.08 5.93
C GLY A 150 10.45 -15.86 5.11
N ILE A 151 9.86 -15.65 3.92
CA ILE A 151 10.17 -14.52 3.04
C ILE A 151 9.03 -13.48 3.10
N THR A 152 9.41 -12.21 3.13
CA THR A 152 8.47 -11.09 2.96
C THR A 152 8.36 -10.74 1.48
N TYR A 153 7.16 -10.87 0.95
CA TYR A 153 6.80 -10.35 -0.36
C TYR A 153 6.19 -8.96 -0.18
N SER A 154 6.86 -7.94 -0.72
CA SER A 154 6.39 -6.55 -0.66
C SER A 154 6.00 -6.10 -2.05
N ALA A 155 4.81 -5.48 -2.15
CA ALA A 155 4.28 -4.94 -3.38
C ALA A 155 3.55 -3.62 -3.13
N THR A 156 3.54 -2.77 -4.14
CA THR A 156 2.88 -1.46 -4.13
C THR A 156 1.80 -1.42 -5.18
N LEU A 157 0.57 -1.06 -4.77
CA LEU A 157 -0.52 -0.69 -5.65
C LEU A 157 -0.35 0.79 -6.00
N ASP A 158 -0.06 1.06 -7.25
CA ASP A 158 0.04 2.41 -7.80
C ASP A 158 -1.29 2.76 -8.46
N PHE A 159 -2.03 3.62 -7.80
CA PHE A 159 -3.32 4.11 -8.25
C PHE A 159 -3.09 5.26 -9.22
N ASP A 160 -3.89 5.36 -10.28
CA ASP A 160 -3.91 6.49 -11.19
C ASP A 160 -5.29 7.16 -11.10
N ALA A 161 -5.41 8.10 -10.15
CA ALA A 161 -6.68 8.79 -9.91
C ALA A 161 -7.13 9.62 -11.11
N GLU A 162 -6.21 10.23 -11.87
CA GLU A 162 -6.53 11.04 -13.04
C GLU A 162 -7.20 10.21 -14.14
N ARG A 163 -6.64 9.03 -14.45
CA ARG A 163 -7.19 8.14 -15.48
C ARG A 163 -8.39 7.34 -14.99
N SER A 164 -8.49 7.17 -13.65
CA SER A 164 -9.56 6.40 -13.04
C SER A 164 -10.88 7.15 -13.00
N ILE A 165 -10.88 8.48 -12.82
CA ILE A 165 -12.07 9.28 -12.54
C ILE A 165 -12.54 10.02 -13.79
N HIS A 166 -13.83 9.96 -14.05
CA HIS A 166 -14.46 10.72 -15.14
C HIS A 166 -15.84 11.22 -14.70
N MET A 167 -16.21 12.39 -15.19
CA MET A 167 -17.54 12.93 -15.03
C MET A 167 -18.46 12.47 -16.16
N THR A 168 -19.59 11.89 -15.82
CA THR A 168 -20.62 11.47 -16.78
C THR A 168 -21.39 12.66 -17.33
N GLY A 169 -22.11 12.48 -18.44
CA GLY A 169 -22.89 13.56 -19.08
C GLY A 169 -24.00 14.17 -18.22
N ASN A 170 -24.41 13.52 -17.14
CA ASN A 170 -25.37 14.00 -16.14
C ASN A 170 -24.70 14.57 -14.88
N GLY A 171 -23.39 14.79 -14.87
CA GLY A 171 -22.67 15.44 -13.79
C GLY A 171 -22.29 14.53 -12.61
N VAL A 172 -22.39 13.20 -12.76
CA VAL A 172 -21.98 12.25 -11.73
C VAL A 172 -20.54 11.84 -11.93
N TYR A 173 -19.73 11.88 -10.89
CA TYR A 173 -18.36 11.38 -10.92
C TYR A 173 -18.34 9.85 -10.72
N LYS A 174 -17.63 9.17 -11.60
CA LYS A 174 -17.43 7.71 -11.54
C LYS A 174 -15.95 7.39 -11.61
N MET A 175 -15.56 6.37 -10.85
CA MET A 175 -14.22 5.81 -10.89
C MET A 175 -14.25 4.42 -11.53
N ASN A 176 -13.49 4.26 -12.59
CA ASN A 176 -13.08 2.96 -13.14
C ASN A 176 -11.60 2.79 -12.82
N PRO A 177 -11.26 2.08 -11.74
CA PRO A 177 -9.91 2.12 -11.22
C PRO A 177 -8.86 1.62 -12.21
N VAL A 178 -7.87 2.46 -12.48
CA VAL A 178 -6.62 2.12 -13.16
C VAL A 178 -5.59 1.94 -12.07
N ILE A 179 -5.17 0.69 -11.82
CA ILE A 179 -4.26 0.34 -10.74
C ILE A 179 -3.19 -0.58 -11.29
N ARG A 180 -1.94 -0.25 -11.02
CA ARG A 180 -0.78 -1.06 -11.34
C ARG A 180 -0.24 -1.68 -10.05
N LEU A 181 0.00 -3.00 -10.03
CA LEU A 181 0.68 -3.67 -8.94
C LEU A 181 2.15 -3.86 -9.31
N VAL A 182 3.04 -3.37 -8.47
CA VAL A 182 4.49 -3.38 -8.70
C VAL A 182 5.17 -4.06 -7.52
N VAL A 183 6.06 -5.01 -7.83
CA VAL A 183 6.85 -5.72 -6.81
C VAL A 183 8.02 -4.85 -6.39
N ASP A 184 8.13 -4.53 -5.11
CA ASP A 184 9.13 -3.59 -4.59
C ASP A 184 10.56 -4.07 -4.85
N ALA A 185 10.82 -5.36 -4.74
CA ALA A 185 12.14 -5.94 -4.99
C ALA A 185 12.65 -5.77 -6.43
N THR A 186 11.75 -5.54 -7.41
CA THR A 186 12.07 -5.38 -8.84
C THR A 186 11.87 -3.96 -9.34
N SER A 187 11.44 -3.06 -8.47
CA SER A 187 11.22 -1.64 -8.75
C SER A 187 12.17 -0.77 -7.95
N GLY A 188 12.27 0.49 -8.32
CA GLY A 188 13.04 1.51 -7.62
C GLY A 188 12.33 2.85 -7.61
N SER A 189 13.02 3.85 -7.11
CA SER A 189 12.57 5.24 -7.14
C SER A 189 13.61 6.16 -7.78
N ILE A 190 13.11 7.27 -8.36
CA ILE A 190 13.91 8.38 -8.86
C ILE A 190 13.49 9.60 -8.07
N PHE A 191 14.44 10.32 -7.49
CA PHE A 191 14.16 11.51 -6.70
C PHE A 191 15.14 12.64 -7.01
N GLY A 192 14.82 13.84 -6.58
CA GLY A 192 15.64 15.03 -6.75
C GLY A 192 14.95 16.26 -6.19
N ASN A 193 15.43 17.42 -6.60
CA ASN A 193 14.90 18.70 -6.19
C ASN A 193 14.73 19.60 -7.40
N VAL A 194 13.62 20.33 -7.50
CA VAL A 194 13.36 21.30 -8.58
C VAL A 194 13.48 22.72 -8.01
N ASP A 195 14.29 23.53 -8.67
CA ASP A 195 14.49 24.96 -8.38
C ASP A 195 14.15 25.80 -9.62
N PRO A 196 13.35 26.87 -9.54
CA PRO A 196 12.75 27.43 -8.34
C PRO A 196 11.44 26.70 -7.95
N VAL A 197 11.16 26.67 -6.65
CA VAL A 197 9.94 26.03 -6.08
C VAL A 197 8.65 26.70 -6.58
N GLU A 198 8.72 27.96 -6.96
CA GLU A 198 7.62 28.73 -7.53
C GLU A 198 7.10 28.16 -8.86
N SER A 199 7.90 27.37 -9.55
CA SER A 199 7.51 26.66 -10.79
C SER A 199 6.41 25.62 -10.53
N ARG A 200 6.28 25.14 -9.26
CA ARG A 200 5.36 24.07 -8.86
C ARG A 200 5.39 22.91 -9.85
N ALA A 201 6.60 22.47 -10.16
CA ALA A 201 6.84 21.53 -11.23
C ALA A 201 6.11 20.20 -11.00
N MET A 202 5.53 19.67 -12.06
CA MET A 202 5.12 18.29 -12.17
C MET A 202 6.28 17.50 -12.77
N VAL A 203 6.64 16.39 -12.13
CA VAL A 203 7.68 15.46 -12.60
C VAL A 203 7.00 14.18 -13.03
N MET A 204 7.29 13.69 -14.23
CA MET A 204 6.63 12.53 -14.77
C MET A 204 7.53 11.66 -15.63
N THR A 205 7.14 10.40 -15.77
CA THR A 205 7.75 9.44 -16.72
C THR A 205 6.72 8.44 -17.21
N VAL A 206 7.01 7.77 -18.33
CA VAL A 206 6.13 6.76 -18.93
C VAL A 206 6.64 5.36 -18.59
N VAL A 207 5.75 4.52 -18.09
CA VAL A 207 6.00 3.11 -17.75
C VAL A 207 5.04 2.23 -18.54
N GLY A 208 5.49 1.65 -19.65
CA GLY A 208 4.60 0.96 -20.59
C GLY A 208 3.58 1.91 -21.20
N ASP A 209 2.30 1.70 -20.94
CA ASP A 209 1.20 2.57 -21.40
C ASP A 209 0.72 3.54 -20.30
N ASP A 210 1.34 3.50 -19.12
CA ASP A 210 0.97 4.30 -17.95
C ASP A 210 1.95 5.46 -17.72
N THR A 211 1.46 6.54 -17.10
CA THR A 211 2.27 7.67 -16.66
C THR A 211 2.41 7.62 -15.14
N VAL A 212 3.63 7.68 -14.65
CA VAL A 212 3.92 7.86 -13.22
C VAL A 212 4.31 9.30 -13.01
N SER A 213 3.63 10.00 -12.12
CA SER A 213 3.84 11.43 -11.91
C SER A 213 3.76 11.82 -10.44
N THR A 214 4.40 12.93 -10.10
CA THR A 214 4.33 13.59 -8.79
C THR A 214 4.52 15.08 -8.94
N TYR A 215 4.04 15.88 -7.98
CA TYR A 215 4.43 17.28 -7.87
C TYR A 215 5.66 17.43 -7.00
N ALA A 216 6.53 18.34 -7.36
CA ALA A 216 7.58 18.79 -6.45
C ALA A 216 6.95 19.51 -5.26
N ASP A 217 7.49 19.28 -4.06
CA ASP A 217 7.05 19.93 -2.84
C ASP A 217 7.14 21.46 -2.98
N THR A 218 6.08 22.16 -2.63
CA THR A 218 5.96 23.60 -2.86
C THR A 218 6.83 24.46 -1.93
N LEU A 219 7.44 23.88 -0.91
CA LEU A 219 8.31 24.55 0.06
C LEU A 219 9.77 24.18 -0.16
N THR A 220 10.04 22.91 -0.46
CA THR A 220 11.41 22.39 -0.57
C THR A 220 11.86 22.14 -2.00
N GLY A 221 10.92 21.94 -2.93
CA GLY A 221 11.21 21.52 -4.30
C GLY A 221 11.50 20.03 -4.46
N ASP A 222 11.48 19.27 -3.38
CA ASP A 222 11.78 17.83 -3.44
C ASP A 222 10.69 17.06 -4.18
N PHE A 223 11.10 16.06 -4.96
CA PHE A 223 10.19 15.15 -5.61
C PHE A 223 10.69 13.71 -5.55
N ARG A 224 9.74 12.76 -5.67
CA ARG A 224 10.03 11.32 -5.76
C ARG A 224 9.02 10.60 -6.64
N LEU A 225 9.50 10.01 -7.74
CA LEU A 225 8.77 9.03 -8.55
C LEU A 225 9.03 7.63 -7.97
N MET A 226 7.97 6.90 -7.65
CA MET A 226 8.02 5.59 -6.99
C MET A 226 7.53 4.47 -7.89
N ALA A 227 7.74 3.23 -7.44
CA ALA A 227 7.23 2.02 -8.09
C ALA A 227 7.61 1.91 -9.59
N LEU A 228 8.83 2.33 -9.93
CA LEU A 228 9.37 2.24 -11.28
C LEU A 228 10.05 0.88 -11.47
N PRO A 229 9.58 -0.01 -12.35
CA PRO A 229 10.35 -1.20 -12.71
C PRO A 229 11.78 -0.85 -13.09
N ALA A 230 12.74 -1.74 -12.79
CA ALA A 230 14.13 -1.48 -13.16
C ALA A 230 14.27 -1.25 -14.68
N GLY A 231 14.84 -0.12 -15.05
CA GLY A 231 14.91 0.29 -16.47
C GLY A 231 15.51 1.67 -16.66
N LEU A 232 15.47 2.14 -17.91
CA LEU A 232 15.85 3.49 -18.30
C LEU A 232 14.59 4.28 -18.66
N TYR A 233 14.48 5.49 -18.15
CA TYR A 233 13.31 6.35 -18.28
C TYR A 233 13.70 7.75 -18.73
N ASP A 234 12.88 8.36 -19.55
CA ASP A 234 12.94 9.78 -19.80
C ASP A 234 12.06 10.46 -18.74
N VAL A 235 12.67 11.33 -17.94
CA VAL A 235 11.99 12.04 -16.85
C VAL A 235 11.71 13.46 -17.32
N GLU A 236 10.44 13.80 -17.46
CA GLU A 236 9.98 15.13 -17.82
C GLU A 236 9.68 15.95 -16.57
N ILE A 237 10.13 17.19 -16.54
CA ILE A 237 9.89 18.15 -15.48
C ILE A 237 9.21 19.38 -16.11
N ALA A 238 7.90 19.52 -15.87
CA ALA A 238 7.07 20.57 -16.45
C ALA A 238 6.65 21.59 -15.39
N ALA A 239 6.91 22.87 -15.63
CA ALA A 239 6.42 23.92 -14.76
C ALA A 239 4.91 24.07 -14.90
N THR A 240 4.17 24.11 -13.78
CA THR A 240 2.71 24.31 -13.80
C THR A 240 2.30 25.75 -13.53
N VAL A 241 3.21 26.56 -13.02
CA VAL A 241 2.99 27.97 -12.69
C VAL A 241 4.19 28.79 -13.14
N GLY A 242 3.93 29.99 -13.65
CA GLY A 242 4.97 30.92 -14.06
C GLY A 242 5.41 30.74 -15.51
N THR A 243 6.56 31.29 -15.80
CA THR A 243 7.16 31.35 -17.14
C THR A 243 8.50 30.61 -17.13
N TYR A 244 8.45 29.33 -16.77
CA TYR A 244 9.64 28.48 -16.76
C TYR A 244 9.59 27.50 -17.94
N ARG A 245 10.77 27.16 -18.40
CA ARG A 245 10.94 26.23 -19.52
C ARG A 245 10.95 24.80 -18.99
N ASP A 246 10.08 23.95 -19.54
CA ASP A 246 10.09 22.52 -19.26
C ASP A 246 11.43 21.91 -19.66
N THR A 247 11.84 20.89 -18.92
CA THR A 247 13.07 20.16 -19.20
C THR A 247 12.83 18.65 -19.16
N MET A 248 13.71 17.90 -19.80
CA MET A 248 13.67 16.44 -19.83
C MET A 248 15.06 15.88 -19.59
N LEU A 249 15.16 14.93 -18.68
CA LEU A 249 16.35 14.15 -18.43
C LEU A 249 16.19 12.78 -19.08
N ALA A 250 16.98 12.51 -20.12
CA ALA A 250 16.87 11.27 -20.88
C ALA A 250 17.66 10.13 -20.24
N ALA A 251 17.14 8.90 -20.39
CA ALA A 251 17.79 7.67 -19.99
C ALA A 251 18.23 7.59 -18.51
N VAL A 252 17.40 8.13 -17.61
CA VAL A 252 17.59 8.01 -16.17
C VAL A 252 17.33 6.56 -15.75
N GLN A 253 18.25 5.99 -15.01
CA GLN A 253 18.14 4.59 -14.58
C GLN A 253 17.34 4.46 -13.28
N ALA A 254 16.26 3.68 -13.29
CA ALA A 254 15.66 3.13 -12.08
C ALA A 254 16.33 1.80 -11.74
N VAL A 255 16.80 1.66 -10.49
CA VAL A 255 17.54 0.48 -10.01
C VAL A 255 16.60 -0.36 -9.14
N ALA A 256 16.49 -1.66 -9.40
CA ALA A 256 15.69 -2.60 -8.60
C ALA A 256 16.11 -2.54 -7.11
N GLY A 257 15.13 -2.34 -6.23
CA GLY A 257 15.33 -2.19 -4.78
C GLY A 257 16.18 -0.97 -4.39
N GLY A 258 16.41 -0.03 -5.32
CA GLY A 258 17.30 1.11 -5.13
C GLY A 258 16.66 2.46 -5.42
N GLU A 259 17.46 3.49 -5.21
CA GLU A 259 17.07 4.88 -5.41
C GLU A 259 18.08 5.58 -6.34
N THR A 260 17.59 6.42 -7.24
CA THR A 260 18.43 7.23 -8.14
C THR A 260 18.20 8.69 -7.83
N ASP A 261 19.29 9.37 -7.44
CA ASP A 261 19.29 10.80 -7.12
C ASP A 261 19.68 11.63 -8.36
N LEU A 262 18.82 12.56 -8.74
CA LEU A 262 19.04 13.49 -9.83
C LEU A 262 19.65 14.83 -9.39
N GLY A 263 19.81 15.02 -8.07
CA GLY A 263 20.27 16.29 -7.52
C GLY A 263 19.28 17.45 -7.76
N ILE A 264 19.81 18.65 -7.89
CA ILE A 264 19.01 19.87 -8.13
C ILE A 264 18.84 20.07 -9.63
N ILE A 265 17.61 20.19 -10.08
CA ILE A 265 17.21 20.47 -11.46
C ILE A 265 16.71 21.91 -11.52
N VAL A 266 17.45 22.76 -12.24
CA VAL A 266 17.10 24.17 -12.36
C VAL A 266 16.26 24.39 -13.62
N LEU A 267 15.06 24.96 -13.45
CA LEU A 267 14.21 25.38 -14.57
C LEU A 267 14.55 26.83 -14.94
N GLU A 268 14.86 27.05 -16.22
CA GLU A 268 15.16 28.37 -16.74
C GLU A 268 13.88 29.18 -16.95
N GLU A 269 13.91 30.46 -16.56
CA GLU A 269 12.83 31.38 -16.84
C GLU A 269 12.78 31.74 -18.36
N ILE A 270 11.56 31.81 -18.90
CA ILE A 270 11.35 32.19 -20.31
C ILE A 270 11.35 33.73 -20.36
N GLU A 271 12.32 34.31 -21.06
CA GLU A 271 12.41 35.75 -21.31
C GLU A 271 11.24 36.31 -22.15
#